data_d742d5374bd242ce6c09067b18f88ff9
#
_entry.id   d742d5374bd242ce6c09067b18f88ff9
#
_cell.length_a   1.000
_cell.length_b   1.000
_cell.length_c   1.000
_cell.angle_alpha   90.00
_cell.angle_beta   90.00
_cell.angle_gamma   90.00
#
_symmetry.space_group_name_H-M   'P 1'
#
loop_
_entity.id
_entity.type
_entity.pdbx_description
1 polymer ?
#
loop_
_entity_poly.entity_id
_entity_poly.type
_entity_poly.pdbx_seq_one_letter_code
_entity_poly.pdbx_strand_id
1 'polypeptide(L)'
;MGRVICIANQKGGVGKTTTSLNLAALLAMAGQRTLLVDLDPQCNATTGLGLQPAERHALVGSRPLRESLVPTDQRELSLLPGSRSFQDIDALANSSDSQALMLATHLSGSLGSFDTVLIDCPPSLGQLTRTALASASEVLMPIQCEYFAMEGLTQMIEVIRQVIDQPNSRLKFGGILLTMYDATLELTTEVDREVRDFFGEIVFENVIPRDVAVSEAPSHGCSIVDYAPRSRGARAYVELCQEVLERV
;
A
#
# COMPACT_ATOMS: atom_id res chain seq x y z
N MET A 1 3.55 12.46 -15.13
CA MET A 1 2.46 11.59 -14.66
C MET A 1 2.81 11.26 -13.21
N GLY A 2 1.91 11.44 -12.24
CA GLY A 2 2.20 11.13 -10.84
C GLY A 2 2.58 9.65 -10.67
N ARG A 3 3.39 9.36 -9.66
CA ARG A 3 3.80 8.00 -9.27
C ARG A 3 2.63 7.28 -8.61
N VAL A 4 2.33 6.04 -9.01
CA VAL A 4 1.26 5.24 -8.42
C VAL A 4 1.87 3.97 -7.83
N ILE A 5 1.88 3.86 -6.51
CA ILE A 5 2.49 2.76 -5.76
C ILE A 5 1.38 1.90 -5.14
N CYS A 6 1.31 0.65 -5.54
CA CYS A 6 0.41 -0.35 -4.95
C CYS A 6 1.12 -1.04 -3.78
N ILE A 7 0.52 -1.00 -2.58
CA ILE A 7 1.03 -1.73 -1.40
C ILE A 7 0.27 -3.05 -1.31
N ALA A 8 0.89 -4.14 -1.71
CA ALA A 8 0.21 -5.42 -1.87
C ALA A 8 1.01 -6.60 -1.31
N ASN A 9 0.29 -7.54 -0.72
CA ASN A 9 0.74 -8.87 -0.35
C ASN A 9 -0.49 -9.74 -0.05
N GLN A 10 -0.45 -11.00 -0.44
CA GLN A 10 -1.54 -11.96 -0.19
C GLN A 10 -1.72 -12.23 1.31
N LYS A 11 -0.63 -12.27 2.08
CA LYS A 11 -0.67 -12.56 3.51
C LYS A 11 -1.27 -11.40 4.29
N GLY A 12 -2.25 -11.71 5.15
CA GLY A 12 -2.79 -10.76 6.14
C GLY A 12 -1.75 -10.45 7.23
N GLY A 13 -1.84 -9.25 7.82
CA GLY A 13 -1.04 -8.88 8.98
C GLY A 13 0.43 -8.53 8.70
N VAL A 14 0.89 -8.47 7.45
CA VAL A 14 2.28 -8.16 7.11
C VAL A 14 2.61 -6.66 7.12
N GLY A 15 1.70 -5.80 7.54
CA GLY A 15 1.92 -4.35 7.63
C GLY A 15 1.59 -3.55 6.37
N LYS A 16 0.77 -4.07 5.44
CA LYS A 16 0.34 -3.32 4.24
C LYS A 16 -0.27 -1.97 4.60
N THR A 17 -1.38 -1.98 5.30
CA THR A 17 -2.10 -0.77 5.71
C THR A 17 -1.23 0.16 6.56
N THR A 18 -0.47 -0.40 7.49
CA THR A 18 0.46 0.37 8.32
C THR A 18 1.51 1.09 7.46
N THR A 19 2.05 0.41 6.45
CA THR A 19 3.00 1.00 5.51
C THR A 19 2.32 2.07 4.64
N SER A 20 1.12 1.78 4.14
CA SER A 20 0.33 2.72 3.32
C SER A 20 0.07 4.03 4.08
N LEU A 21 -0.39 3.95 5.33
CA LEU A 21 -0.67 5.11 6.19
C LEU A 21 0.57 5.95 6.45
N ASN A 22 1.64 5.31 6.95
CA ASN A 22 2.82 6.03 7.39
C ASN A 22 3.61 6.60 6.21
N LEU A 23 3.70 5.87 5.10
CA LEU A 23 4.36 6.36 3.90
C LEU A 23 3.56 7.52 3.28
N ALA A 24 2.21 7.43 3.24
CA ALA A 24 1.37 8.52 2.74
C ALA A 24 1.55 9.82 3.55
N ALA A 25 1.51 9.70 4.88
CA ALA A 25 1.71 10.84 5.78
C ALA A 25 3.10 11.47 5.58
N LEU A 26 4.15 10.66 5.50
CA LEU A 26 5.53 11.13 5.35
C LEU A 26 5.79 11.76 3.98
N LEU A 27 5.26 11.20 2.90
CA LEU A 27 5.34 11.83 1.58
C LEU A 27 4.65 13.19 1.55
N ALA A 28 3.49 13.30 2.20
CA ALA A 28 2.79 14.58 2.34
C ALA A 28 3.58 15.58 3.19
N MET A 29 4.19 15.13 4.29
CA MET A 29 5.10 15.96 5.11
C MET A 29 6.33 16.41 4.33
N ALA A 30 6.81 15.61 3.38
CA ALA A 30 7.88 15.98 2.45
C ALA A 30 7.42 16.95 1.35
N GLY A 31 6.16 17.42 1.39
CA GLY A 31 5.60 18.41 0.46
C GLY A 31 5.02 17.81 -0.83
N GLN A 32 4.89 16.48 -0.93
CA GLN A 32 4.25 15.85 -2.07
C GLN A 32 2.72 15.86 -1.90
N ARG A 33 2.00 16.29 -2.92
CA ARG A 33 0.54 16.14 -2.98
C ARG A 33 0.23 14.65 -3.10
N THR A 34 -0.21 14.05 -2.00
CA THR A 34 -0.35 12.59 -1.87
C THR A 34 -1.82 12.20 -1.79
N LEU A 35 -2.20 11.17 -2.52
CA LEU A 35 -3.49 10.50 -2.41
C LEU A 35 -3.29 9.10 -1.85
N LEU A 36 -3.96 8.79 -0.76
CA LEU A 36 -4.11 7.41 -0.29
C LEU A 36 -5.46 6.86 -0.75
N VAL A 37 -5.44 5.69 -1.40
CA VAL A 37 -6.63 4.97 -1.86
C VAL A 37 -6.79 3.72 -1.01
N ASP A 38 -7.89 3.61 -0.27
CA ASP A 38 -8.21 2.44 0.55
C ASP A 38 -9.08 1.46 -0.25
N LEU A 39 -8.50 0.37 -0.74
CA LEU A 39 -9.21 -0.69 -1.47
C LEU A 39 -9.56 -1.91 -0.60
N ASP A 40 -9.15 -1.91 0.68
CA ASP A 40 -9.50 -3.03 1.57
C ASP A 40 -10.94 -2.86 2.08
N PRO A 41 -11.83 -3.86 1.89
CA PRO A 41 -13.18 -3.84 2.48
C PRO A 41 -13.21 -3.72 4.00
N GLN A 42 -12.10 -3.98 4.69
CA GLN A 42 -11.95 -3.74 6.12
C GLN A 42 -11.83 -2.25 6.46
N CYS A 43 -11.51 -1.39 5.48
CA CYS A 43 -11.38 0.06 5.63
C CYS A 43 -10.36 0.50 6.69
N ASN A 44 -9.30 -0.30 6.87
CA ASN A 44 -8.30 -0.06 7.92
C ASN A 44 -7.44 1.18 7.65
N ALA A 45 -7.16 1.51 6.39
CA ALA A 45 -6.46 2.74 6.05
C ALA A 45 -7.32 3.98 6.37
N THR A 46 -8.62 3.89 6.10
CA THR A 46 -9.57 4.97 6.40
C THR A 46 -9.70 5.20 7.90
N THR A 47 -9.99 4.15 8.67
CA THR A 47 -10.17 4.27 10.12
C THR A 47 -8.87 4.58 10.84
N GLY A 48 -7.73 4.11 10.33
CA GLY A 48 -6.42 4.40 10.86
C GLY A 48 -5.96 5.86 10.69
N LEU A 49 -6.63 6.65 9.83
CA LEU A 49 -6.51 8.12 9.75
C LEU A 49 -7.64 8.84 10.50
N GLY A 50 -8.40 8.17 11.36
CA GLY A 50 -9.50 8.77 12.12
C GLY A 50 -10.73 9.12 11.30
N LEU A 51 -10.81 8.66 10.04
CA LEU A 51 -11.91 8.98 9.12
C LEU A 51 -12.95 7.85 9.07
N GLN A 52 -14.14 8.16 8.54
CA GLN A 52 -15.22 7.19 8.42
C GLN A 52 -15.21 6.53 7.03
N PRO A 53 -15.43 5.20 6.95
CA PRO A 53 -15.65 4.52 5.68
C PRO A 53 -16.81 5.11 4.91
N ALA A 54 -16.72 5.12 3.59
CA ALA A 54 -17.80 5.54 2.72
C ALA A 54 -18.91 4.48 2.70
N GLU A 55 -20.18 4.91 2.60
CA GLU A 55 -21.30 3.98 2.41
C GLU A 55 -21.12 3.16 1.13
N ARG A 56 -20.68 3.82 0.06
CA ARG A 56 -20.37 3.20 -1.23
C ARG A 56 -19.06 3.75 -1.77
N HIS A 57 -18.18 2.84 -2.17
CA HIS A 57 -16.89 3.25 -2.73
C HIS A 57 -17.06 3.94 -4.09
N ALA A 58 -16.25 4.97 -4.36
CA ALA A 58 -16.33 5.74 -5.60
C ALA A 58 -16.17 4.89 -6.87
N LEU A 59 -15.39 3.81 -6.82
CA LEU A 59 -15.20 2.89 -7.94
C LEU A 59 -16.47 2.07 -8.29
N VAL A 60 -17.40 1.94 -7.36
CA VAL A 60 -18.68 1.22 -7.57
C VAL A 60 -19.80 2.18 -7.97
N GLY A 61 -19.56 3.49 -7.79
CA GLY A 61 -20.51 4.55 -8.07
C GLY A 61 -20.27 5.23 -9.41
N SER A 62 -21.21 6.07 -9.81
CA SER A 62 -21.10 6.95 -10.98
C SER A 62 -20.50 8.32 -10.65
N ARG A 63 -20.10 8.57 -9.38
CA ARG A 63 -19.53 9.85 -8.97
C ARG A 63 -18.09 9.98 -9.42
N PRO A 64 -17.67 11.15 -9.89
CA PRO A 64 -16.27 11.42 -10.17
C PRO A 64 -15.42 11.19 -8.91
N LEU A 65 -14.25 10.60 -9.07
CA LEU A 65 -13.33 10.30 -7.95
C LEU A 65 -13.04 11.54 -7.09
N ARG A 66 -12.87 12.70 -7.72
CA ARG A 66 -12.60 13.98 -7.04
C ARG A 66 -13.67 14.38 -6.01
N GLU A 67 -14.92 14.04 -6.26
CA GLU A 67 -16.03 14.37 -5.34
C GLU A 67 -16.10 13.42 -4.14
N SER A 68 -15.35 12.34 -4.19
CA SER A 68 -15.29 11.31 -3.15
C SER A 68 -14.01 11.41 -2.29
N LEU A 69 -13.10 12.33 -2.63
CA LEU A 69 -11.89 12.56 -1.86
C LEU A 69 -12.21 13.30 -0.56
N VAL A 70 -11.58 12.85 0.51
CA VAL A 70 -11.70 13.47 1.83
C VAL A 70 -10.33 14.01 2.22
N PRO A 71 -10.25 15.30 2.67
CA PRO A 71 -9.02 15.82 3.24
C PRO A 71 -8.72 15.11 4.56
N THR A 72 -7.45 14.95 4.88
CA THR A 72 -7.00 14.47 6.19
C THR A 72 -6.48 15.63 7.05
N ASP A 73 -6.18 15.37 8.31
CA ASP A 73 -5.52 16.34 9.18
C ASP A 73 -4.09 16.66 8.72
N GLN A 74 -3.47 15.75 7.97
CA GLN A 74 -2.16 15.98 7.36
C GLN A 74 -2.30 16.81 6.09
N ARG A 75 -1.67 17.99 6.08
CA ARG A 75 -1.62 18.83 4.88
C ARG A 75 -1.01 18.07 3.70
N GLU A 76 -1.49 18.32 2.49
CA GLU A 76 -1.08 17.64 1.24
C GLU A 76 -1.45 16.13 1.18
N LEU A 77 -2.15 15.56 2.17
CA LEU A 77 -2.67 14.20 2.12
C LEU A 77 -4.18 14.21 1.94
N SER A 78 -4.65 13.60 0.86
CA SER A 78 -6.06 13.29 0.62
C SER A 78 -6.30 11.78 0.72
N LEU A 79 -7.49 11.39 1.14
CA LEU A 79 -7.92 9.99 1.20
C LEU A 79 -9.07 9.74 0.22
N LEU A 80 -9.02 8.65 -0.51
CA LEU A 80 -10.19 8.00 -1.07
C LEU A 80 -10.64 6.92 -0.08
N PRO A 81 -11.74 7.14 0.67
CA PRO A 81 -12.13 6.25 1.74
C PRO A 81 -12.52 4.87 1.24
N GLY A 82 -12.14 3.85 1.99
CA GLY A 82 -12.61 2.50 1.80
C GLY A 82 -14.11 2.36 2.05
N SER A 83 -14.69 1.27 1.57
CA SER A 83 -16.09 0.94 1.79
C SER A 83 -16.29 -0.55 1.92
N ARG A 84 -17.15 -0.94 2.85
CA ARG A 84 -17.54 -2.35 3.02
C ARG A 84 -18.36 -2.88 1.83
N SER A 85 -18.90 -2.00 0.96
CA SER A 85 -19.60 -2.39 -0.27
C SER A 85 -18.71 -3.15 -1.27
N PHE A 86 -17.39 -3.16 -1.08
CA PHE A 86 -16.46 -3.98 -1.85
C PHE A 86 -16.59 -5.48 -1.63
N GLN A 87 -17.20 -5.93 -0.52
CA GLN A 87 -17.46 -7.36 -0.30
C GLN A 87 -18.34 -7.96 -1.41
N ASP A 88 -19.16 -7.13 -2.05
CA ASP A 88 -20.01 -7.57 -3.16
C ASP A 88 -19.28 -7.60 -4.51
N ILE A 89 -18.15 -6.88 -4.64
CA ILE A 89 -17.40 -6.81 -5.91
C ILE A 89 -16.66 -8.11 -6.21
N ASP A 90 -16.08 -8.78 -5.21
CA ASP A 90 -15.46 -10.09 -5.42
C ASP A 90 -16.50 -11.15 -5.86
N ALA A 91 -17.76 -10.99 -5.47
CA ALA A 91 -18.87 -11.82 -5.94
C ALA A 91 -19.32 -11.47 -7.38
N LEU A 92 -19.14 -10.23 -7.81
CA LEU A 92 -19.44 -9.75 -9.16
C LEU A 92 -18.29 -9.96 -10.15
N ALA A 93 -17.12 -10.35 -9.68
CA ALA A 93 -15.85 -10.42 -10.44
C ALA A 93 -15.75 -11.57 -11.45
N ASN A 94 -16.85 -12.24 -11.79
CA ASN A 94 -16.89 -13.19 -12.93
C ASN A 94 -16.99 -12.49 -14.29
N SER A 95 -16.85 -11.17 -14.39
CA SER A 95 -17.03 -10.41 -15.63
C SER A 95 -15.86 -9.48 -15.95
N SER A 96 -15.06 -9.91 -16.91
CA SER A 96 -14.25 -9.15 -17.88
C SER A 96 -13.12 -8.20 -17.41
N ASP A 97 -12.03 -8.20 -18.18
CA ASP A 97 -10.85 -7.30 -18.12
C ASP A 97 -11.17 -5.78 -18.04
N SER A 98 -12.40 -5.38 -18.42
CA SER A 98 -12.86 -3.99 -18.34
C SER A 98 -12.91 -3.44 -16.91
N GLN A 99 -13.11 -4.29 -15.91
CA GLN A 99 -13.15 -3.87 -14.50
C GLN A 99 -11.75 -3.65 -13.91
N ALA A 100 -10.75 -4.38 -14.37
CA ALA A 100 -9.36 -4.17 -13.94
C ALA A 100 -8.86 -2.77 -14.33
N LEU A 101 -9.32 -2.20 -15.42
CA LEU A 101 -8.95 -0.87 -15.89
C LEU A 101 -9.77 0.26 -15.27
N MET A 102 -10.77 -0.04 -14.46
CA MET A 102 -11.68 0.98 -13.94
C MET A 102 -10.97 1.97 -13.01
N LEU A 103 -10.14 1.48 -12.10
CA LEU A 103 -9.34 2.35 -11.22
C LEU A 103 -8.34 3.19 -12.02
N ALA A 104 -7.66 2.59 -13.01
CA ALA A 104 -6.74 3.29 -13.89
C ALA A 104 -7.43 4.44 -14.64
N THR A 105 -8.65 4.20 -15.14
CA THR A 105 -9.44 5.22 -15.83
C THR A 105 -9.86 6.35 -14.90
N HIS A 106 -10.29 6.04 -13.69
CA HIS A 106 -10.65 7.04 -12.67
C HIS A 106 -9.43 7.83 -12.19
N LEU A 107 -8.29 7.17 -11.97
CA LEU A 107 -7.04 7.83 -11.57
C LEU A 107 -6.49 8.72 -12.69
N SER A 108 -6.56 8.30 -13.96
CA SER A 108 -5.99 9.07 -15.08
C SER A 108 -6.56 10.49 -15.18
N GLY A 109 -7.84 10.68 -14.86
CA GLY A 109 -8.49 11.99 -14.78
C GLY A 109 -8.07 12.84 -13.56
N SER A 110 -7.46 12.24 -12.55
CA SER A 110 -7.12 12.89 -11.28
C SER A 110 -5.62 12.95 -10.98
N LEU A 111 -4.81 12.16 -11.68
CA LEU A 111 -3.36 12.05 -11.46
C LEU A 111 -2.59 13.36 -11.63
N GLY A 112 -3.08 14.29 -12.44
CA GLY A 112 -2.46 15.62 -12.60
C GLY A 112 -2.54 16.50 -11.32
N SER A 113 -3.35 16.11 -10.34
CA SER A 113 -3.51 16.82 -9.07
C SER A 113 -2.61 16.29 -7.96
N PHE A 114 -2.01 15.09 -8.13
CA PHE A 114 -1.18 14.43 -7.13
C PHE A 114 0.19 14.10 -7.70
N ASP A 115 1.21 14.21 -6.85
CA ASP A 115 2.59 13.83 -7.18
C ASP A 115 2.76 12.31 -6.94
N THR A 116 2.15 11.80 -5.87
CA THR A 116 2.15 10.36 -5.52
C THR A 116 0.75 9.87 -5.14
N VAL A 117 0.39 8.69 -5.62
CA VAL A 117 -0.79 7.93 -5.22
C VAL A 117 -0.34 6.62 -4.58
N LEU A 118 -0.80 6.34 -3.37
CA LEU A 118 -0.63 5.06 -2.70
C LEU A 118 -1.95 4.30 -2.72
N ILE A 119 -1.89 3.00 -3.02
CA ILE A 119 -3.07 2.12 -3.04
C ILE A 119 -2.88 1.04 -1.98
N ASP A 120 -3.69 1.08 -0.91
CA ASP A 120 -3.73 0.04 0.11
C ASP A 120 -4.62 -1.11 -0.34
N CYS A 121 -4.07 -2.32 -0.44
CA CYS A 121 -4.73 -3.49 -0.98
C CYS A 121 -5.20 -4.48 0.09
N PRO A 122 -6.32 -5.19 -0.15
CA PRO A 122 -6.76 -6.28 0.73
C PRO A 122 -5.76 -7.43 0.75
N PRO A 123 -5.83 -8.32 1.77
CA PRO A 123 -4.98 -9.50 1.88
C PRO A 123 -5.50 -10.64 0.98
N SER A 124 -5.58 -10.39 -0.32
CA SER A 124 -6.04 -11.36 -1.31
C SER A 124 -5.40 -11.09 -2.67
N LEU A 125 -5.39 -12.09 -3.56
CA LEU A 125 -5.02 -11.94 -4.96
C LEU A 125 -6.27 -11.81 -5.86
N GLY A 126 -7.38 -11.39 -5.28
CA GLY A 126 -8.66 -11.17 -5.94
C GLY A 126 -8.68 -9.98 -6.90
N GLN A 127 -9.87 -9.68 -7.39
CA GLN A 127 -10.09 -8.64 -8.41
C GLN A 127 -9.63 -7.25 -7.96
N LEU A 128 -9.84 -6.89 -6.70
CA LEU A 128 -9.41 -5.58 -6.17
C LEU A 128 -7.89 -5.40 -6.25
N THR A 129 -7.12 -6.41 -5.84
CA THR A 129 -5.66 -6.38 -5.93
C THR A 129 -5.19 -6.34 -7.39
N ARG A 130 -5.82 -7.10 -8.30
CA ARG A 130 -5.51 -7.05 -9.73
C ARG A 130 -5.81 -5.66 -10.32
N THR A 131 -6.93 -5.06 -9.95
CA THR A 131 -7.31 -3.69 -10.35
C THR A 131 -6.29 -2.65 -9.84
N ALA A 132 -5.83 -2.80 -8.60
CA ALA A 132 -4.78 -1.95 -8.04
C ALA A 132 -3.47 -2.08 -8.83
N LEU A 133 -3.00 -3.31 -9.06
CA LEU A 133 -1.77 -3.60 -9.81
C LEU A 133 -1.86 -3.08 -11.26
N ALA A 134 -2.99 -3.27 -11.93
CA ALA A 134 -3.21 -2.78 -13.29
C ALA A 134 -3.21 -1.24 -13.39
N SER A 135 -3.46 -0.54 -12.28
CA SER A 135 -3.49 0.92 -12.17
C SER A 135 -2.17 1.52 -11.70
N ALA A 136 -1.29 0.70 -11.15
CA ALA A 136 -0.04 1.14 -10.52
C ALA A 136 1.10 1.25 -11.54
N SER A 137 2.04 2.15 -11.24
CA SER A 137 3.35 2.18 -11.89
C SER A 137 4.35 1.27 -11.17
N GLU A 138 4.12 1.02 -9.88
CA GLU A 138 5.03 0.26 -9.03
C GLU A 138 4.26 -0.53 -7.98
N VAL A 139 4.84 -1.67 -7.55
CA VAL A 139 4.34 -2.44 -6.42
C VAL A 139 5.39 -2.52 -5.32
N LEU A 140 5.03 -2.11 -4.11
CA LEU A 140 5.79 -2.29 -2.88
C LEU A 140 5.17 -3.43 -2.08
N MET A 141 6.01 -4.39 -1.68
CA MET A 141 5.57 -5.61 -1.00
C MET A 141 6.11 -5.67 0.42
N PRO A 142 5.31 -5.31 1.43
CA PRO A 142 5.65 -5.60 2.81
C PRO A 142 5.61 -7.11 3.07
N ILE A 143 6.66 -7.64 3.69
CA ILE A 143 6.73 -9.03 4.14
C ILE A 143 7.19 -9.10 5.59
N GLN A 144 6.64 -10.03 6.34
CA GLN A 144 7.12 -10.34 7.67
C GLN A 144 8.21 -11.40 7.60
N CYS A 145 9.29 -11.23 8.39
CA CYS A 145 10.39 -12.20 8.46
C CYS A 145 9.97 -13.48 9.19
N GLU A 146 9.19 -14.32 8.53
CA GLU A 146 8.69 -15.61 8.99
C GLU A 146 8.94 -16.72 7.97
N TYR A 147 8.88 -17.98 8.39
CA TYR A 147 9.20 -19.17 7.59
C TYR A 147 8.53 -19.20 6.20
N PHE A 148 7.26 -18.77 6.12
CA PHE A 148 6.52 -18.76 4.84
C PHE A 148 6.69 -17.47 4.02
N ALA A 149 7.67 -16.62 4.33
CA ALA A 149 7.87 -15.36 3.62
C ALA A 149 8.15 -15.57 2.13
N MET A 150 9.05 -16.52 1.79
CA MET A 150 9.45 -16.83 0.40
C MET A 150 8.31 -17.41 -0.43
N GLU A 151 7.46 -18.26 0.16
CA GLU A 151 6.29 -18.81 -0.54
C GLU A 151 5.30 -17.71 -0.94
N GLY A 152 4.98 -16.81 0.00
CA GLY A 152 4.10 -15.66 -0.27
C GLY A 152 4.66 -14.71 -1.34
N LEU A 153 5.98 -14.51 -1.36
CA LEU A 153 6.67 -13.73 -2.39
C LEU A 153 6.53 -14.37 -3.78
N THR A 154 6.77 -15.66 -3.88
CA THR A 154 6.70 -16.39 -5.16
C THR A 154 5.30 -16.29 -5.78
N GLN A 155 4.25 -16.50 -4.99
CA GLN A 155 2.87 -16.41 -5.45
C GLN A 155 2.53 -14.97 -5.91
N MET A 156 2.99 -13.95 -5.20
CA MET A 156 2.74 -12.57 -5.57
C MET A 156 3.47 -12.16 -6.84
N ILE A 157 4.71 -12.64 -7.02
CA ILE A 157 5.50 -12.40 -8.25
C ILE A 157 4.79 -12.99 -9.48
N GLU A 158 4.18 -14.17 -9.36
CA GLU A 158 3.40 -14.76 -10.45
C GLU A 158 2.21 -13.87 -10.86
N VAL A 159 1.49 -13.31 -9.90
CA VAL A 159 0.38 -12.37 -10.18
C VAL A 159 0.89 -11.08 -10.81
N ILE A 160 2.00 -10.53 -10.32
CA ILE A 160 2.62 -9.33 -10.89
C ILE A 160 3.04 -9.59 -12.34
N ARG A 161 3.67 -10.74 -12.63
CA ARG A 161 4.03 -11.13 -14.00
C ARG A 161 2.80 -11.22 -14.91
N GLN A 162 1.72 -11.84 -14.45
CA GLN A 162 0.47 -11.91 -15.24
C GLN A 162 -0.08 -10.51 -15.57
N VAL A 163 0.08 -9.52 -14.68
CA VAL A 163 -0.34 -8.13 -14.93
C VAL A 163 0.63 -7.43 -15.89
N ILE A 164 1.94 -7.66 -15.77
CA ILE A 164 2.97 -7.07 -16.65
C ILE A 164 2.85 -7.59 -18.08
N ASP A 165 2.53 -8.85 -18.27
CA ASP A 165 2.39 -9.49 -19.58
C ASP A 165 1.16 -8.96 -20.38
N GLN A 166 0.35 -8.11 -19.78
CA GLN A 166 -0.76 -7.43 -20.45
C GLN A 166 -0.28 -6.21 -21.25
N PRO A 167 -0.77 -5.99 -22.48
CA PRO A 167 -0.24 -4.98 -23.42
C PRO A 167 -0.20 -3.54 -22.90
N ASN A 168 -0.90 -3.22 -21.80
CA ASN A 168 -1.03 -1.88 -21.25
C ASN A 168 -0.39 -1.70 -19.87
N SER A 169 0.30 -2.70 -19.34
CA SER A 169 0.92 -2.60 -18.02
C SER A 169 2.27 -1.89 -18.07
N ARG A 170 2.41 -0.85 -17.23
CA ARG A 170 3.68 -0.18 -16.94
C ARG A 170 4.20 -0.55 -15.56
N LEU A 171 3.60 -1.58 -14.94
CA LEU A 171 3.92 -1.98 -13.60
C LEU A 171 5.38 -2.44 -13.47
N LYS A 172 6.10 -1.85 -12.52
CA LYS A 172 7.45 -2.26 -12.12
C LYS A 172 7.43 -2.84 -10.72
N PHE A 173 8.42 -3.62 -10.41
CA PHE A 173 8.69 -4.07 -9.05
C PHE A 173 9.36 -2.92 -8.29
N GLY A 174 8.62 -2.24 -7.38
CA GLY A 174 9.09 -1.08 -6.62
C GLY A 174 9.97 -1.45 -5.43
N GLY A 175 9.70 -2.61 -4.80
CA GLY A 175 10.56 -3.12 -3.74
C GLY A 175 9.88 -4.08 -2.77
N ILE A 176 10.72 -4.80 -2.02
CA ILE A 176 10.33 -5.67 -0.91
C ILE A 176 10.72 -4.99 0.40
N LEU A 177 9.77 -4.80 1.30
CA LEU A 177 9.97 -4.20 2.61
C LEU A 177 9.86 -5.24 3.71
N LEU A 178 10.94 -5.47 4.46
CA LEU A 178 10.93 -6.32 5.64
C LEU A 178 10.25 -5.60 6.81
N THR A 179 9.22 -6.23 7.37
CA THR A 179 8.41 -5.65 8.45
C THR A 179 8.43 -6.51 9.71
N MET A 180 8.03 -5.92 10.84
CA MET A 180 8.03 -6.57 12.15
C MET A 180 9.39 -7.22 12.46
N TYR A 181 10.44 -6.58 12.00
CA TYR A 181 11.81 -7.05 12.13
C TYR A 181 12.25 -7.11 13.59
N ASP A 182 12.75 -8.25 14.00
CA ASP A 182 13.31 -8.47 15.33
C ASP A 182 14.71 -9.09 15.21
N ALA A 183 15.74 -8.27 15.33
CA ALA A 183 17.14 -8.70 15.19
C ALA A 183 17.59 -9.70 16.28
N THR A 184 16.80 -9.89 17.33
CA THR A 184 17.11 -10.86 18.39
C THR A 184 16.74 -12.29 18.01
N LEU A 185 15.91 -12.46 16.97
CA LEU A 185 15.45 -13.77 16.49
C LEU A 185 16.36 -14.26 15.35
N GLU A 186 16.90 -15.46 15.48
CA GLU A 186 17.72 -16.12 14.46
C GLU A 186 16.95 -16.26 13.14
N LEU A 187 15.70 -16.70 13.21
CA LEU A 187 14.80 -16.83 12.05
C LEU A 187 14.68 -15.52 11.26
N THR A 188 14.57 -14.37 11.92
CA THR A 188 14.50 -13.08 11.26
C THR A 188 15.74 -12.81 10.42
N THR A 189 16.91 -13.10 10.96
CA THR A 189 18.21 -12.91 10.29
C THR A 189 18.39 -13.88 9.13
N GLU A 190 17.92 -15.12 9.27
CA GLU A 190 17.97 -16.13 8.21
C GLU A 190 17.07 -15.72 7.04
N VAL A 191 15.81 -15.36 7.30
CA VAL A 191 14.86 -14.91 6.28
C VAL A 191 15.34 -13.64 5.58
N ASP A 192 15.85 -12.66 6.34
CA ASP A 192 16.43 -11.43 5.77
C ASP A 192 17.55 -11.76 4.77
N ARG A 193 18.50 -12.61 5.16
CA ARG A 193 19.60 -13.04 4.29
C ARG A 193 19.07 -13.73 3.04
N GLU A 194 18.17 -14.71 3.19
CA GLU A 194 17.61 -15.45 2.06
C GLU A 194 16.89 -14.52 1.07
N VAL A 195 16.09 -13.58 1.58
CA VAL A 195 15.38 -12.61 0.74
C VAL A 195 16.36 -11.69 0.01
N ARG A 196 17.39 -11.18 0.69
CA ARG A 196 18.40 -10.32 0.06
C ARG A 196 19.29 -11.07 -0.93
N ASP A 197 19.68 -12.30 -0.63
CA ASP A 197 20.47 -13.15 -1.53
C ASP A 197 19.72 -13.44 -2.84
N PHE A 198 18.39 -13.58 -2.77
CA PHE A 198 17.57 -13.89 -3.94
C PHE A 198 17.14 -12.65 -4.74
N PHE A 199 16.77 -11.56 -4.06
CA PHE A 199 16.17 -10.37 -4.68
C PHE A 199 17.12 -9.18 -4.80
N GLY A 200 18.25 -9.18 -4.10
CA GLY A 200 19.28 -8.15 -4.20
C GLY A 200 18.75 -6.73 -3.90
N GLU A 201 19.04 -5.81 -4.82
CA GLU A 201 18.70 -4.38 -4.71
C GLU A 201 17.19 -4.08 -4.71
N ILE A 202 16.35 -5.06 -5.04
CA ILE A 202 14.89 -4.90 -4.97
C ILE A 202 14.43 -4.82 -3.51
N VAL A 203 15.18 -5.41 -2.57
CA VAL A 203 14.87 -5.32 -1.14
C VAL A 203 15.26 -3.93 -0.63
N PHE A 204 14.36 -3.28 0.10
CA PHE A 204 14.69 -2.03 0.77
C PHE A 204 15.82 -2.25 1.78
N GLU A 205 16.76 -1.30 1.87
CA GLU A 205 17.81 -1.35 2.89
C GLU A 205 17.20 -1.22 4.28
N ASN A 206 16.22 -0.33 4.38
CA ASN A 206 15.49 -0.09 5.61
C ASN A 206 14.52 -1.23 5.94
N VAL A 207 14.42 -1.55 7.23
CA VAL A 207 13.48 -2.54 7.76
C VAL A 207 12.56 -1.87 8.79
N ILE A 208 11.31 -2.29 8.86
CA ILE A 208 10.38 -1.78 9.87
C ILE A 208 10.44 -2.70 11.11
N PRO A 209 10.97 -2.21 12.24
CA PRO A 209 11.09 -3.03 13.43
C PRO A 209 9.73 -3.36 14.05
N ARG A 210 9.66 -4.45 14.80
CA ARG A 210 8.53 -4.69 15.70
C ARG A 210 8.52 -3.62 16.78
N ASP A 211 7.47 -2.77 16.74
CA ASP A 211 7.30 -1.64 17.65
C ASP A 211 5.81 -1.49 18.00
N VAL A 212 5.51 -1.49 19.30
CA VAL A 212 4.13 -1.38 19.80
C VAL A 212 3.49 -0.06 19.38
N ALA A 213 4.26 1.03 19.40
CA ALA A 213 3.76 2.35 18.99
C ALA A 213 3.22 2.36 17.54
N VAL A 214 3.84 1.58 16.64
CA VAL A 214 3.38 1.44 15.24
C VAL A 214 1.98 0.79 15.19
N SER A 215 1.71 -0.13 16.11
CA SER A 215 0.39 -0.81 16.18
C SER A 215 -0.66 0.06 16.88
N GLU A 216 -0.24 0.94 17.79
CA GLU A 216 -1.13 1.83 18.55
C GLU A 216 -1.58 3.06 17.75
N ALA A 217 -0.70 3.67 16.96
CA ALA A 217 -0.96 4.90 16.23
C ALA A 217 -2.30 4.90 15.44
N PRO A 218 -2.66 3.85 14.67
CA PRO A 218 -3.94 3.80 13.96
C PRO A 218 -5.16 3.82 14.89
N SER A 219 -5.06 3.31 16.14
CA SER A 219 -6.15 3.40 17.11
C SER A 219 -6.40 4.82 17.61
N HIS A 220 -5.43 5.71 17.41
CA HIS A 220 -5.54 7.13 17.68
C HIS A 220 -5.82 7.96 16.42
N GLY A 221 -6.05 7.29 15.28
CA GLY A 221 -6.42 7.95 14.03
C GLY A 221 -5.31 8.76 13.37
N CYS A 222 -4.03 8.42 13.64
CA CYS A 222 -2.89 9.19 13.15
C CYS A 222 -1.72 8.31 12.72
N SER A 223 -0.75 8.93 12.04
CA SER A 223 0.50 8.26 11.65
C SER A 223 1.42 8.03 12.87
N ILE A 224 2.39 7.12 12.71
CA ILE A 224 3.38 6.88 13.76
C ILE A 224 4.24 8.12 14.05
N VAL A 225 4.48 8.96 13.07
CA VAL A 225 5.28 10.18 13.25
C VAL A 225 4.52 11.26 14.02
N ASP A 226 3.19 11.27 13.95
CA ASP A 226 2.34 12.14 14.77
C ASP A 226 2.14 11.57 16.17
N TYR A 227 1.98 10.23 16.29
CA TYR A 227 1.73 9.55 17.55
C TYR A 227 2.97 9.46 18.44
N ALA A 228 4.07 8.95 17.87
CA ALA A 228 5.31 8.68 18.62
C ALA A 228 6.55 9.01 17.78
N PRO A 229 6.85 10.31 17.52
CA PRO A 229 7.88 10.73 16.56
C PRO A 229 9.31 10.28 16.92
N ARG A 230 9.55 9.90 18.18
CA ARG A 230 10.86 9.44 18.66
C ARG A 230 10.98 7.91 18.73
N SER A 231 9.93 7.17 18.39
CA SER A 231 9.94 5.71 18.39
C SER A 231 10.89 5.15 17.33
N ARG A 232 11.26 3.88 17.47
CA ARG A 232 12.06 3.18 16.46
C ARG A 232 11.28 3.03 15.15
N GLY A 233 9.97 2.74 15.27
CA GLY A 233 9.09 2.64 14.12
C GLY A 233 8.95 3.93 13.34
N ALA A 234 8.83 5.09 14.03
CA ALA A 234 8.77 6.38 13.35
C ALA A 234 10.05 6.67 12.54
N ARG A 235 11.21 6.43 13.13
CA ARG A 235 12.49 6.60 12.42
C ARG A 235 12.59 5.68 11.21
N ALA A 236 12.25 4.41 11.36
CA ALA A 236 12.30 3.46 10.27
C ALA A 236 11.37 3.85 9.10
N TYR A 237 10.17 4.37 9.38
CA TYR A 237 9.29 4.86 8.31
C TYR A 237 9.81 6.15 7.66
N VAL A 238 10.49 7.04 8.40
CA VAL A 238 11.16 8.21 7.82
C VAL A 238 12.27 7.78 6.85
N GLU A 239 13.11 6.83 7.26
CA GLU A 239 14.17 6.26 6.42
C GLU A 239 13.61 5.56 5.19
N LEU A 240 12.52 4.78 5.35
CA LEU A 240 11.81 4.18 4.21
C LEU A 240 11.29 5.24 3.24
N CYS A 241 10.70 6.32 3.75
CA CYS A 241 10.18 7.40 2.89
C CYS A 241 11.31 8.04 2.07
N GLN A 242 12.47 8.26 2.67
CA GLN A 242 13.66 8.78 1.98
C GLN A 242 14.10 7.80 0.88
N GLU A 243 14.22 6.53 1.19
CA GLU A 243 14.61 5.50 0.22
C GLU A 243 13.60 5.37 -0.93
N VAL A 244 12.29 5.48 -0.65
CA VAL A 244 11.23 5.49 -1.67
C VAL A 244 11.35 6.72 -2.58
N LEU A 245 11.73 7.89 -2.05
CA LEU A 245 11.94 9.10 -2.83
C LEU A 245 13.20 9.03 -3.71
N GLU A 246 14.23 8.32 -3.28
CA GLU A 246 15.50 8.16 -4.02
C GLU A 246 15.39 7.11 -5.15
N ARG A 247 14.50 6.14 -5.04
CA ARG A 247 14.26 5.08 -6.04
C ARG A 247 13.38 5.55 -7.24
N VAL A 248 13.50 6.80 -7.65
CA VAL A 248 12.73 7.38 -8.77
C VAL A 248 13.37 7.07 -10.14
#